data_3eb32aaee1182facf2fe55841246ec8d
#
_entry.id   3eb32aaee1182facf2fe55841246ec8d
#
_cell.length_a   1.000
_cell.length_b   1.000
_cell.length_c   1.000
_cell.angle_alpha   90.00
_cell.angle_beta   90.00
_cell.angle_gamma   90.00
#
_symmetry.space_group_name_H-M   'P 1'
#
loop_
_entity.id
_entity.type
_entity.pdbx_description
1 polymer ?
#
loop_
_entity_poly.entity_id
_entity_poly.type
_entity_poly.pdbx_seq_one_letter_code
_entity_poly.pdbx_strand_id
1 'polypeptide(L)'
;MLLERRENVYSENGEDGVVKCIMEKLGIVHGTCCEFGAWDGKYASNTFNLVKDKQWKALYIEGDEEKYKDLLNTQKEYPNITALNTFVTSTNLDSLILDNGFPEDLDLLSIDVDGIDYEIWKGLQKVRPKIVIIEPSNSTPLWEKNTNYEGNGASPFLMKQLAKEKGYRFLCTTGNLFFIREDIDAIPSEDDVEFPWWLDSTFKILFHKIKPEHMEDFCDDMKKYFRGWKLGHL
;
A
#
# COMPACT_ATOMS: atom_id res chain seq x y z
N MET A 1 -13.71 -14.05 0.24
CA MET A 1 -12.28 -13.62 0.32
C MET A 1 -12.20 -12.12 0.01
N LEU A 2 -11.15 -11.41 0.44
CA LEU A 2 -11.02 -9.96 0.20
C LEU A 2 -10.95 -9.64 -1.30
N LEU A 3 -10.19 -10.43 -2.06
CA LEU A 3 -9.99 -10.20 -3.48
C LEU A 3 -11.25 -10.40 -4.34
N GLU A 4 -12.24 -11.14 -3.87
CA GLU A 4 -13.56 -11.25 -4.53
C GLU A 4 -14.36 -9.95 -4.45
N ARG A 5 -13.94 -9.04 -3.58
CA ARG A 5 -14.58 -7.74 -3.35
C ARG A 5 -13.92 -6.60 -4.13
N ARG A 6 -12.96 -6.90 -5.01
CA ARG A 6 -12.32 -5.87 -5.84
C ARG A 6 -13.34 -5.07 -6.63
N GLU A 7 -13.26 -3.76 -6.51
CA GLU A 7 -14.11 -2.80 -7.22
C GLU A 7 -13.33 -1.50 -7.39
N ASN A 8 -13.32 -0.94 -8.58
CA ASN A 8 -12.75 0.38 -8.85
C ASN A 8 -13.85 1.42 -8.86
N VAL A 9 -13.76 2.38 -7.97
CA VAL A 9 -14.56 3.61 -7.96
C VAL A 9 -13.65 4.79 -8.26
N TYR A 10 -12.51 4.87 -7.58
CA TYR A 10 -11.46 5.86 -7.75
C TYR A 10 -10.08 5.23 -7.88
N SER A 11 -9.85 4.07 -7.28
CA SER A 11 -8.62 3.30 -7.37
C SER A 11 -8.46 2.62 -8.74
N GLU A 12 -7.27 2.05 -9.02
CA GLU A 12 -6.92 1.50 -10.33
C GLU A 12 -7.07 -0.02 -10.45
N ASN A 13 -6.82 -0.77 -9.36
CA ASN A 13 -6.68 -2.23 -9.38
C ASN A 13 -7.67 -2.96 -8.47
N GLY A 14 -8.72 -2.28 -8.01
CA GLY A 14 -9.77 -2.86 -7.18
C GLY A 14 -9.63 -2.58 -5.69
N GLU A 15 -8.74 -1.66 -5.32
CA GLU A 15 -8.47 -1.29 -3.92
C GLU A 15 -9.72 -0.81 -3.20
N ASP A 16 -10.57 0.00 -3.83
CA ASP A 16 -11.79 0.54 -3.22
C ASP A 16 -12.68 -0.54 -2.61
N GLY A 17 -12.93 -1.61 -3.36
CA GLY A 17 -13.78 -2.70 -2.88
C GLY A 17 -13.13 -3.51 -1.75
N VAL A 18 -11.81 -3.71 -1.82
CA VAL A 18 -11.03 -4.37 -0.76
C VAL A 18 -11.02 -3.53 0.51
N VAL A 19 -10.73 -2.23 0.41
CA VAL A 19 -10.77 -1.28 1.53
C VAL A 19 -12.13 -1.27 2.20
N LYS A 20 -13.20 -1.15 1.41
CA LYS A 20 -14.57 -1.19 1.91
C LYS A 20 -14.85 -2.46 2.70
N CYS A 21 -14.47 -3.62 2.17
CA CYS A 21 -14.64 -4.90 2.84
C CYS A 21 -13.86 -4.98 4.15
N ILE A 22 -12.62 -4.49 4.17
CA ILE A 22 -11.79 -4.43 5.38
C ILE A 22 -12.47 -3.56 6.45
N MET A 23 -12.89 -2.34 6.09
CA MET A 23 -13.53 -1.43 7.03
C MET A 23 -14.85 -1.97 7.58
N GLU A 24 -15.64 -2.65 6.76
CA GLU A 24 -16.85 -3.34 7.18
C GLU A 24 -16.56 -4.44 8.22
N LYS A 25 -15.53 -5.26 7.99
CA LYS A 25 -15.10 -6.32 8.92
C LYS A 25 -14.56 -5.75 10.24
N LEU A 26 -13.91 -4.61 10.21
CA LEU A 26 -13.42 -3.89 11.40
C LEU A 26 -14.52 -3.10 12.12
N GLY A 27 -15.71 -2.96 11.53
CA GLY A 27 -16.79 -2.14 12.06
C GLY A 27 -16.51 -0.64 12.04
N ILE A 28 -15.58 -0.20 11.19
CA ILE A 28 -15.18 1.22 11.08
C ILE A 28 -16.05 1.90 10.02
N VAL A 29 -17.00 2.73 10.48
CA VAL A 29 -17.90 3.51 9.60
C VAL A 29 -17.32 4.88 9.29
N HIS A 30 -16.78 5.55 10.29
CA HIS A 30 -16.11 6.84 10.21
C HIS A 30 -14.73 6.70 10.80
N GLY A 31 -13.73 7.19 10.13
CA GLY A 31 -12.34 7.00 10.55
C GLY A 31 -11.43 8.11 10.05
N THR A 32 -10.16 7.83 10.14
CA THR A 32 -9.07 8.71 9.72
C THR A 32 -8.18 7.99 8.72
N CYS A 33 -7.81 8.67 7.64
CA CYS A 33 -6.85 8.15 6.67
C CYS A 33 -5.79 9.18 6.30
N CYS A 34 -4.67 8.69 5.82
CA CYS A 34 -3.63 9.51 5.23
C CYS A 34 -3.18 8.87 3.91
N GLU A 35 -2.98 9.69 2.88
CA GLU A 35 -2.53 9.25 1.56
C GLU A 35 -1.44 10.18 1.05
N PHE A 36 -0.34 9.60 0.56
CA PHE A 36 0.79 10.31 -0.05
C PHE A 36 0.80 10.09 -1.55
N GLY A 37 1.36 11.04 -2.29
CA GLY A 37 1.23 11.05 -3.74
C GLY A 37 -0.22 11.29 -4.17
N ALA A 38 -0.95 12.10 -3.38
CA ALA A 38 -2.40 12.20 -3.50
C ALA A 38 -2.89 12.90 -4.79
N TRP A 39 -2.00 13.48 -5.57
CA TRP A 39 -2.29 14.24 -6.79
C TRP A 39 -3.45 15.21 -6.58
N ASP A 40 -4.59 14.99 -7.27
CA ASP A 40 -5.82 15.79 -7.12
C ASP A 40 -6.72 15.30 -5.97
N GLY A 41 -6.31 14.24 -5.28
CA GLY A 41 -7.03 13.60 -4.18
C GLY A 41 -8.19 12.70 -4.61
N LYS A 42 -8.39 12.47 -5.92
CA LYS A 42 -9.47 11.65 -6.48
C LYS A 42 -8.95 10.60 -7.46
N TYR A 43 -8.09 10.99 -8.40
CA TYR A 43 -7.57 10.11 -9.44
C TYR A 43 -6.64 9.06 -8.82
N ALA A 44 -6.87 7.79 -9.13
CA ALA A 44 -6.12 6.64 -8.62
C ALA A 44 -6.04 6.55 -7.07
N SER A 45 -6.90 7.29 -6.35
CA SER A 45 -6.86 7.34 -4.88
C SER A 45 -7.39 6.05 -4.27
N ASN A 46 -6.65 5.51 -3.31
CA ASN A 46 -7.02 4.34 -2.50
C ASN A 46 -7.97 4.70 -1.35
N THR A 47 -8.16 5.98 -1.03
CA THR A 47 -8.90 6.43 0.16
C THR A 47 -10.07 7.35 -0.13
N PHE A 48 -10.12 8.00 -1.29
CA PHE A 48 -11.13 9.03 -1.59
C PHE A 48 -12.58 8.52 -1.51
N ASN A 49 -12.82 7.26 -1.87
CA ASN A 49 -14.14 6.65 -1.74
C ASN A 49 -14.66 6.64 -0.29
N LEU A 50 -13.76 6.52 0.71
CA LEU A 50 -14.10 6.63 2.14
C LEU A 50 -14.42 8.07 2.52
N VAL A 51 -13.66 9.02 1.99
CA VAL A 51 -13.82 10.46 2.27
C VAL A 51 -15.15 10.98 1.73
N LYS A 52 -15.48 10.64 0.48
CA LYS A 52 -16.68 11.09 -0.22
C LYS A 52 -17.95 10.48 0.39
N ASP A 53 -18.01 9.15 0.49
CA ASP A 53 -19.26 8.47 0.84
C ASP A 53 -19.48 8.34 2.35
N LYS A 54 -18.39 8.28 3.13
CA LYS A 54 -18.44 8.00 4.57
C LYS A 54 -17.95 9.15 5.43
N GLN A 55 -17.59 10.27 4.82
CA GLN A 55 -17.14 11.48 5.51
C GLN A 55 -15.95 11.22 6.47
N TRP A 56 -15.02 10.39 6.05
CA TRP A 56 -13.78 10.18 6.77
C TRP A 56 -12.95 11.46 6.81
N LYS A 57 -12.15 11.66 7.87
CA LYS A 57 -11.14 12.71 7.89
C LYS A 57 -9.90 12.21 7.16
N ALA A 58 -9.43 12.97 6.20
CA ALA A 58 -8.28 12.60 5.39
C ALA A 58 -7.16 13.64 5.47
N LEU A 59 -5.92 13.17 5.58
CA LEU A 59 -4.71 13.94 5.34
C LEU A 59 -4.15 13.54 3.99
N TYR A 60 -4.17 14.45 3.03
CA TYR A 60 -3.65 14.24 1.68
C TYR A 60 -2.39 15.06 1.48
N ILE A 61 -1.31 14.40 1.06
CA ILE A 61 0.00 15.02 0.91
C ILE A 61 0.47 14.87 -0.53
N GLU A 62 0.77 16.01 -1.16
CA GLU A 62 1.28 16.08 -2.52
C GLU A 62 2.51 16.97 -2.57
N GLY A 63 3.62 16.43 -3.07
CA GLY A 63 4.89 17.15 -3.14
C GLY A 63 5.02 18.08 -4.34
N ASP A 64 4.38 17.75 -5.46
CA ASP A 64 4.39 18.57 -6.66
C ASP A 64 3.43 19.76 -6.52
N GLU A 65 3.95 20.97 -6.73
CA GLU A 65 3.18 22.21 -6.53
C GLU A 65 2.01 22.36 -7.53
N GLU A 66 2.16 21.88 -8.76
CA GLU A 66 1.09 21.97 -9.76
C GLU A 66 -0.04 20.97 -9.45
N LYS A 67 0.32 19.73 -9.10
CA LYS A 67 -0.66 18.71 -8.67
C LYS A 67 -1.37 19.13 -7.38
N TYR A 68 -0.65 19.76 -6.46
CA TYR A 68 -1.23 20.28 -5.22
C TYR A 68 -2.33 21.33 -5.45
N LYS A 69 -2.25 22.14 -6.51
CA LYS A 69 -3.32 23.08 -6.87
C LYS A 69 -4.64 22.37 -7.17
N ASP A 70 -4.56 21.18 -7.80
CA ASP A 70 -5.74 20.35 -8.05
C ASP A 70 -6.28 19.76 -6.74
N LEU A 71 -5.39 19.34 -5.83
CA LEU A 71 -5.78 18.87 -4.50
C LEU A 71 -6.50 19.95 -3.68
N LEU A 72 -6.06 21.20 -3.75
CA LEU A 72 -6.74 22.32 -3.11
C LEU A 72 -8.17 22.53 -3.62
N ASN A 73 -8.45 22.25 -4.89
CA ASN A 73 -9.81 22.31 -5.41
C ASN A 73 -10.67 21.18 -4.85
N THR A 74 -10.12 19.98 -4.70
CA THR A 74 -10.80 18.87 -4.03
C THR A 74 -11.06 19.18 -2.55
N GLN A 75 -10.10 19.75 -1.83
CA GLN A 75 -10.30 20.17 -0.43
C GLN A 75 -11.44 21.20 -0.28
N LYS A 76 -11.60 22.12 -1.22
CA LYS A 76 -12.73 23.08 -1.18
C LYS A 76 -14.08 22.38 -1.30
N GLU A 77 -14.15 21.34 -2.11
CA GLU A 77 -15.36 20.52 -2.30
C GLU A 77 -15.62 19.58 -1.12
N TYR A 78 -14.54 19.06 -0.51
CA TYR A 78 -14.57 18.12 0.62
C TYR A 78 -13.79 18.67 1.82
N PRO A 79 -14.43 19.45 2.71
CA PRO A 79 -13.74 20.14 3.82
C PRO A 79 -13.17 19.20 4.90
N ASN A 80 -13.50 17.92 4.86
CA ASN A 80 -12.94 16.88 5.70
C ASN A 80 -11.56 16.38 5.21
N ILE A 81 -11.04 16.92 4.12
CA ILE A 81 -9.66 16.74 3.65
C ILE A 81 -8.79 17.85 4.20
N THR A 82 -7.66 17.50 4.79
CA THR A 82 -6.54 18.41 5.05
C THR A 82 -5.49 18.16 3.97
N ALA A 83 -5.20 19.17 3.15
CA ALA A 83 -4.22 19.08 2.07
C ALA A 83 -2.89 19.72 2.46
N LEU A 84 -1.78 19.04 2.22
CA LEU A 84 -0.43 19.55 2.45
C LEU A 84 0.41 19.50 1.18
N ASN A 85 1.15 20.58 0.92
CA ASN A 85 2.17 20.59 -0.13
C ASN A 85 3.55 20.37 0.48
N THR A 86 4.00 19.15 0.47
CA THR A 86 5.34 18.79 0.94
C THR A 86 5.73 17.41 0.44
N PHE A 87 7.03 17.20 0.26
CA PHE A 87 7.56 15.86 0.01
C PHE A 87 7.63 15.08 1.31
N VAL A 88 7.07 13.86 1.28
CA VAL A 88 7.19 12.91 2.38
C VAL A 88 8.57 12.25 2.33
N THR A 89 9.15 12.07 3.49
CA THR A 89 10.46 11.42 3.68
C THR A 89 10.39 10.42 4.82
N SER A 90 11.40 9.58 4.96
CA SER A 90 11.51 8.64 6.08
C SER A 90 11.63 9.30 7.46
N THR A 91 11.79 10.62 7.54
CA THR A 91 12.04 11.33 8.81
C THR A 91 10.94 12.33 9.20
N ASN A 92 10.05 12.72 8.27
CA ASN A 92 9.04 13.75 8.55
C ASN A 92 7.61 13.21 8.70
N LEU A 93 7.36 11.95 8.37
CA LEU A 93 6.01 11.40 8.27
C LEU A 93 5.22 11.44 9.58
N ASP A 94 5.85 10.99 10.69
CA ASP A 94 5.19 11.04 11.99
C ASP A 94 4.72 12.47 12.34
N SER A 95 5.59 13.46 12.14
CA SER A 95 5.25 14.86 12.42
C SER A 95 4.19 15.39 11.46
N LEU A 96 4.26 15.08 10.17
CA LEU A 96 3.22 15.49 9.20
C LEU A 96 1.83 14.98 9.60
N ILE A 97 1.73 13.78 10.12
CA ILE A 97 0.45 13.21 10.58
C ILE A 97 0.01 13.87 11.90
N LEU A 98 0.89 13.85 12.91
CA LEU A 98 0.54 14.26 14.26
C LEU A 98 0.32 15.77 14.40
N ASP A 99 1.18 16.59 13.78
CA ASP A 99 1.10 18.06 13.86
C ASP A 99 -0.14 18.61 13.13
N ASN A 100 -0.73 17.82 12.22
CA ASN A 100 -1.98 18.15 11.56
C ASN A 100 -3.24 17.58 12.26
N GLY A 101 -3.07 17.06 13.50
CA GLY A 101 -4.19 16.66 14.35
C GLY A 101 -4.76 15.28 14.03
N PHE A 102 -4.00 14.42 13.33
CA PHE A 102 -4.37 13.02 13.10
C PHE A 102 -3.79 12.14 14.21
N PRO A 103 -4.44 11.01 14.55
CA PRO A 103 -4.04 10.18 15.68
C PRO A 103 -2.84 9.28 15.34
N GLU A 104 -2.13 8.84 16.39
CA GLU A 104 -1.12 7.76 16.27
C GLU A 104 -1.76 6.45 15.79
N ASP A 105 -2.99 6.14 16.24
CA ASP A 105 -3.80 4.98 15.84
C ASP A 105 -4.66 5.30 14.61
N LEU A 106 -4.02 5.70 13.52
CA LEU A 106 -4.68 5.99 12.23
C LEU A 106 -5.40 4.75 11.72
N ASP A 107 -6.58 4.89 11.10
CA ASP A 107 -7.32 3.73 10.61
C ASP A 107 -6.74 3.19 9.30
N LEU A 108 -6.31 4.07 8.40
CA LEU A 108 -5.76 3.69 7.09
C LEU A 108 -4.63 4.63 6.66
N LEU A 109 -3.53 4.05 6.22
CA LEU A 109 -2.40 4.74 5.57
C LEU A 109 -2.21 4.17 4.17
N SER A 110 -2.20 5.03 3.16
CA SER A 110 -1.84 4.71 1.77
C SER A 110 -0.52 5.37 1.42
N ILE A 111 0.46 4.59 0.97
CA ILE A 111 1.80 5.01 0.57
C ILE A 111 1.98 4.63 -0.89
N ASP A 112 2.09 5.65 -1.75
CA ASP A 112 2.25 5.48 -3.19
C ASP A 112 2.98 6.73 -3.73
N VAL A 113 4.33 6.66 -3.75
CA VAL A 113 5.20 7.81 -4.08
C VAL A 113 6.32 7.45 -5.06
N ASP A 114 6.13 6.40 -5.84
CA ASP A 114 7.03 6.02 -6.93
C ASP A 114 8.50 5.80 -6.49
N GLY A 115 8.75 4.78 -5.65
CA GLY A 115 10.11 4.23 -5.50
C GLY A 115 10.75 4.34 -4.12
N ILE A 116 10.32 5.25 -3.24
CA ILE A 116 10.85 5.37 -1.86
C ILE A 116 9.87 4.90 -0.79
N ASP A 117 8.83 4.20 -1.16
CA ASP A 117 7.73 3.73 -0.31
C ASP A 117 8.21 2.91 0.87
N TYR A 118 9.15 2.00 0.62
CA TYR A 118 9.78 1.18 1.66
C TYR A 118 10.47 2.04 2.73
N GLU A 119 11.27 3.02 2.31
CA GLU A 119 12.03 3.86 3.24
C GLU A 119 11.09 4.78 4.06
N ILE A 120 10.01 5.25 3.43
CA ILE A 120 8.98 6.03 4.11
C ILE A 120 8.32 5.18 5.19
N TRP A 121 7.82 3.99 4.84
CA TRP A 121 7.17 3.12 5.83
C TRP A 121 8.13 2.68 6.93
N LYS A 122 9.37 2.36 6.58
CA LYS A 122 10.41 2.03 7.56
C LYS A 122 10.66 3.17 8.55
N GLY A 123 10.63 4.40 8.07
CA GLY A 123 10.83 5.61 8.89
C GLY A 123 9.70 5.93 9.85
N LEU A 124 8.48 5.45 9.61
CA LEU A 124 7.32 5.65 10.48
C LEU A 124 7.52 4.94 11.83
N GLN A 125 7.57 5.68 12.94
CA GLN A 125 7.93 5.13 14.26
C GLN A 125 6.82 5.29 15.30
N LYS A 126 6.11 6.41 15.30
CA LYS A 126 5.09 6.75 16.30
C LYS A 126 3.70 6.38 15.83
N VAL A 127 3.34 6.79 14.62
CA VAL A 127 2.04 6.48 14.03
C VAL A 127 1.99 5.01 13.63
N ARG A 128 0.95 4.33 14.10
CA ARG A 128 0.74 2.90 13.89
C ARG A 128 -0.63 2.65 13.26
N PRO A 129 -0.79 2.82 11.94
CA PRO A 129 -2.05 2.62 11.27
C PRO A 129 -2.60 1.21 11.49
N LYS A 130 -3.93 1.06 11.55
CA LYS A 130 -4.55 -0.27 11.59
C LYS A 130 -4.32 -1.02 10.27
N ILE A 131 -4.44 -0.30 9.15
CA ILE A 131 -4.23 -0.82 7.80
C ILE A 131 -3.18 0.04 7.10
N VAL A 132 -2.28 -0.63 6.39
CA VAL A 132 -1.32 0.00 5.47
C VAL A 132 -1.55 -0.56 4.08
N ILE A 133 -1.74 0.34 3.12
CA ILE A 133 -1.70 0.06 1.68
C ILE A 133 -0.39 0.65 1.17
N ILE A 134 0.38 -0.12 0.43
CA ILE A 134 1.69 0.34 -0.05
C ILE A 134 2.01 -0.24 -1.41
N GLU A 135 2.54 0.62 -2.30
CA GLU A 135 2.97 0.20 -3.61
C GLU A 135 4.31 -0.56 -3.53
N PRO A 136 4.36 -1.79 -4.05
CA PRO A 136 5.61 -2.51 -4.23
C PRO A 136 6.19 -2.21 -5.60
N SER A 137 7.50 -2.30 -5.74
CA SER A 137 8.11 -2.35 -7.07
C SER A 137 7.81 -3.69 -7.76
N ASN A 138 7.06 -3.62 -8.84
CA ASN A 138 6.78 -4.78 -9.68
C ASN A 138 7.93 -5.12 -10.66
N SER A 139 8.89 -4.22 -10.80
CA SER A 139 10.08 -4.39 -11.66
C SER A 139 11.33 -4.82 -10.90
N THR A 140 11.28 -4.82 -9.57
CA THR A 140 12.41 -5.24 -8.72
C THR A 140 12.43 -6.77 -8.58
N PRO A 141 13.55 -7.43 -8.89
CA PRO A 141 13.68 -8.87 -8.67
C PRO A 141 13.40 -9.28 -7.23
N LEU A 142 12.75 -10.44 -7.01
CA LEU A 142 12.35 -10.91 -5.67
C LEU A 142 13.55 -11.14 -4.73
N TRP A 143 14.71 -11.50 -5.26
CA TRP A 143 15.95 -11.70 -4.48
C TRP A 143 16.71 -10.42 -4.21
N GLU A 144 16.31 -9.30 -4.82
CA GLU A 144 16.99 -8.03 -4.65
C GLU A 144 16.81 -7.50 -3.21
N LYS A 145 17.91 -7.14 -2.59
CA LYS A 145 17.96 -6.60 -1.24
C LYS A 145 18.06 -5.07 -1.21
N ASN A 146 18.24 -4.47 -2.37
CA ASN A 146 18.22 -3.02 -2.50
C ASN A 146 16.76 -2.53 -2.40
N THR A 147 16.49 -1.68 -1.44
CA THR A 147 15.16 -1.13 -1.18
C THR A 147 14.74 -0.06 -2.18
N ASN A 148 15.65 0.34 -3.05
CA ASN A 148 15.38 1.25 -4.17
C ASN A 148 16.17 0.79 -5.42
N TYR A 149 15.85 -0.41 -5.90
CA TYR A 149 16.52 -1.01 -7.05
C TYR A 149 16.24 -0.22 -8.33
N GLU A 150 17.30 0.29 -8.96
CA GLU A 150 17.23 1.11 -10.19
C GLU A 150 16.22 2.27 -10.14
N GLY A 151 15.92 2.79 -8.93
CA GLY A 151 14.93 3.85 -8.74
C GLY A 151 13.47 3.38 -8.70
N ASN A 152 13.21 2.07 -8.77
CA ASN A 152 11.86 1.52 -8.82
C ASN A 152 11.30 1.09 -7.46
N GLY A 153 12.05 1.27 -6.36
CA GLY A 153 11.60 0.89 -5.01
C GLY A 153 11.86 -0.57 -4.65
N ALA A 154 11.24 -1.02 -3.58
CA ALA A 154 11.46 -2.32 -2.96
C ALA A 154 10.51 -3.40 -3.48
N SER A 155 11.02 -4.63 -3.54
CA SER A 155 10.21 -5.79 -3.94
C SER A 155 9.10 -6.10 -2.94
N PRO A 156 8.02 -6.80 -3.36
CA PRO A 156 6.99 -7.29 -2.45
C PRO A 156 7.52 -8.15 -1.31
N PHE A 157 8.62 -8.88 -1.54
CA PHE A 157 9.29 -9.68 -0.51
C PHE A 157 9.86 -8.81 0.61
N LEU A 158 10.60 -7.76 0.26
CA LEU A 158 11.16 -6.82 1.24
C LEU A 158 10.05 -6.07 2.00
N MET A 159 8.97 -5.68 1.30
CA MET A 159 7.81 -5.05 1.95
C MET A 159 7.17 -5.97 3.00
N LYS A 160 7.04 -7.27 2.72
CA LYS A 160 6.51 -8.25 3.69
C LYS A 160 7.46 -8.48 4.87
N GLN A 161 8.78 -8.45 4.64
CA GLN A 161 9.76 -8.53 5.74
C GLN A 161 9.64 -7.29 6.65
N LEU A 162 9.60 -6.09 6.07
CA LEU A 162 9.42 -4.86 6.83
C LEU A 162 8.11 -4.87 7.61
N ALA A 163 7.00 -5.31 6.99
CA ALA A 163 5.71 -5.45 7.65
C ALA A 163 5.82 -6.28 8.93
N LYS A 164 6.44 -7.45 8.84
CA LYS A 164 6.65 -8.34 10.00
C LYS A 164 7.50 -7.69 11.09
N GLU A 165 8.57 -6.99 10.71
CA GLU A 165 9.42 -6.26 11.67
C GLU A 165 8.65 -5.15 12.40
N LYS A 166 7.67 -4.53 11.74
CA LYS A 166 6.81 -3.48 12.27
C LYS A 166 5.56 -3.99 13.01
N GLY A 167 5.36 -5.32 13.10
CA GLY A 167 4.20 -5.94 13.73
C GLY A 167 2.94 -5.87 12.88
N TYR A 168 3.08 -6.08 11.57
CA TYR A 168 2.00 -6.18 10.61
C TYR A 168 2.03 -7.53 9.90
N ARG A 169 0.87 -8.06 9.56
CA ARG A 169 0.70 -9.22 8.71
C ARG A 169 0.09 -8.85 7.37
N PHE A 170 0.47 -9.59 6.36
CA PHE A 170 -0.05 -9.43 5.00
C PHE A 170 -1.50 -9.92 4.92
N LEU A 171 -2.34 -9.19 4.20
CA LEU A 171 -3.72 -9.57 3.92
C LEU A 171 -3.90 -10.06 2.48
N CYS A 172 -3.64 -9.20 1.52
CA CYS A 172 -3.82 -9.47 0.10
C CYS A 172 -3.05 -8.45 -0.74
N THR A 173 -3.12 -8.60 -2.05
CA THR A 173 -2.57 -7.63 -3.00
C THR A 173 -3.52 -7.46 -4.18
N THR A 174 -3.64 -6.22 -4.65
CA THR A 174 -4.31 -5.83 -5.89
C THR A 174 -3.25 -5.33 -6.89
N GLY A 175 -2.99 -4.05 -7.04
CA GLY A 175 -1.72 -3.45 -7.49
C GLY A 175 -0.84 -3.19 -6.27
N ASN A 176 -1.46 -2.72 -5.20
CA ASN A 176 -0.85 -2.43 -3.92
C ASN A 176 -0.90 -3.63 -2.95
N LEU A 177 0.04 -3.66 -1.99
CA LEU A 177 0.05 -4.61 -0.89
C LEU A 177 -0.79 -4.08 0.27
N PHE A 178 -1.60 -4.96 0.87
CA PHE A 178 -2.41 -4.66 2.04
C PHE A 178 -1.85 -5.35 3.27
N PHE A 179 -1.64 -4.58 4.32
CA PHE A 179 -1.18 -5.08 5.60
C PHE A 179 -2.13 -4.65 6.71
N ILE A 180 -2.30 -5.50 7.72
CA ILE A 180 -3.06 -5.22 8.93
C ILE A 180 -2.15 -5.40 10.14
N ARG A 181 -2.30 -4.55 11.13
CA ARG A 181 -1.56 -4.64 12.39
C ARG A 181 -1.87 -5.98 13.09
N GLU A 182 -0.85 -6.65 13.62
CA GLU A 182 -0.97 -8.01 14.16
C GLU A 182 -1.88 -8.15 15.37
N ASP A 183 -2.12 -7.07 16.14
CA ASP A 183 -3.04 -7.05 17.27
C ASP A 183 -4.53 -7.02 16.87
N ILE A 184 -4.84 -7.01 15.58
CA ILE A 184 -6.21 -6.97 15.04
C ILE A 184 -6.57 -8.34 14.45
N ASP A 185 -7.40 -9.10 15.16
CA ASP A 185 -7.78 -10.47 14.78
C ASP A 185 -9.07 -10.56 13.92
N ALA A 186 -9.73 -9.42 13.67
CA ALA A 186 -11.04 -9.39 12.98
C ALA A 186 -11.01 -9.92 11.54
N ILE A 187 -9.83 -9.94 10.91
CA ILE A 187 -9.65 -10.45 9.55
C ILE A 187 -8.58 -11.53 9.61
N PRO A 188 -8.92 -12.80 9.35
CA PRO A 188 -7.93 -13.88 9.32
C PRO A 188 -6.92 -13.64 8.20
N SER A 189 -5.68 -14.09 8.40
CA SER A 189 -4.69 -14.18 7.31
C SER A 189 -5.25 -15.10 6.24
N GLU A 190 -5.32 -14.64 5.01
CA GLU A 190 -5.61 -15.52 3.90
C GLU A 190 -4.30 -16.23 3.54
N ASP A 191 -4.03 -17.38 4.16
CA ASP A 191 -2.84 -18.20 3.89
C ASP A 191 -2.82 -18.74 2.44
N ASP A 192 -3.98 -18.73 1.77
CA ASP A 192 -4.16 -19.08 0.36
C ASP A 192 -4.40 -17.80 -0.47
N VAL A 193 -3.39 -16.97 -0.56
CA VAL A 193 -3.44 -15.84 -1.49
C VAL A 193 -3.38 -16.39 -2.91
N GLU A 194 -4.49 -16.30 -3.64
CA GLU A 194 -4.44 -16.49 -5.09
C GLU A 194 -3.37 -15.57 -5.67
N PHE A 195 -2.53 -16.13 -6.49
CA PHE A 195 -1.43 -15.41 -7.14
C PHE A 195 -2.02 -14.26 -7.96
N PRO A 196 -1.73 -13.00 -7.67
CA PRO A 196 -2.36 -11.91 -8.40
C PRO A 196 -1.99 -11.99 -9.87
N TRP A 197 -2.96 -11.77 -10.74
CA TRP A 197 -2.78 -11.81 -12.20
C TRP A 197 -1.65 -10.88 -12.70
N TRP A 198 -1.42 -9.76 -12.02
CA TRP A 198 -0.33 -8.84 -12.34
C TRP A 198 1.05 -9.44 -11.99
N LEU A 199 1.12 -10.28 -10.98
CA LEU A 199 2.33 -11.00 -10.64
C LEU A 199 2.70 -12.01 -11.74
N ASP A 200 1.71 -12.65 -12.40
CA ASP A 200 1.93 -13.50 -13.57
C ASP A 200 2.52 -12.70 -14.75
N SER A 201 2.02 -11.50 -14.99
CA SER A 201 2.58 -10.61 -16.02
C SER A 201 3.99 -10.13 -15.66
N THR A 202 4.21 -9.77 -14.41
CA THR A 202 5.53 -9.40 -13.88
C THR A 202 6.50 -10.58 -13.92
N PHE A 203 6.04 -11.80 -13.61
CA PHE A 203 6.84 -13.01 -13.75
C PHE A 203 7.31 -13.25 -15.18
N LYS A 204 6.43 -13.10 -16.15
CA LYS A 204 6.80 -13.26 -17.55
C LYS A 204 7.87 -12.26 -17.97
N ILE A 205 7.75 -11.01 -17.52
CA ILE A 205 8.75 -9.97 -17.78
C ILE A 205 10.07 -10.25 -17.02
N LEU A 206 9.99 -10.58 -15.74
CA LEU A 206 11.17 -10.85 -14.92
C LEU A 206 11.90 -12.13 -15.34
N PHE A 207 11.17 -13.19 -15.69
CA PHE A 207 11.76 -14.45 -16.13
C PHE A 207 12.67 -14.28 -17.33
N HIS A 208 12.33 -13.37 -18.24
CA HIS A 208 13.19 -13.04 -19.38
C HIS A 208 14.38 -12.14 -19.02
N LYS A 209 14.37 -11.50 -17.85
CA LYS A 209 15.46 -10.63 -17.36
C LYS A 209 16.38 -11.31 -16.34
N ILE A 210 16.01 -12.48 -15.85
CA ILE A 210 16.81 -13.23 -14.87
C ILE A 210 18.08 -13.73 -15.54
N LYS A 211 19.22 -13.30 -15.03
CA LYS A 211 20.50 -13.85 -15.47
C LYS A 211 20.65 -15.28 -14.94
N PRO A 212 21.28 -16.19 -15.72
CA PRO A 212 21.46 -17.60 -15.31
C PRO A 212 22.08 -17.77 -13.92
N GLU A 213 22.99 -16.88 -13.51
CA GLU A 213 23.65 -16.91 -12.21
C GLU A 213 22.71 -16.65 -11.02
N HIS A 214 21.54 -16.05 -11.24
CA HIS A 214 20.54 -15.76 -10.22
C HIS A 214 19.35 -16.73 -10.23
N MET A 215 19.35 -17.70 -11.13
CA MET A 215 18.22 -18.61 -11.30
C MET A 215 17.97 -19.48 -10.07
N GLU A 216 19.04 -19.92 -9.40
CA GLU A 216 18.94 -20.75 -8.21
C GLU A 216 18.38 -19.98 -7.03
N ASP A 217 18.88 -18.76 -6.78
CA ASP A 217 18.37 -17.86 -5.75
C ASP A 217 16.89 -17.50 -6.01
N PHE A 218 16.54 -17.21 -7.26
CA PHE A 218 15.15 -16.97 -7.67
C PHE A 218 14.26 -18.18 -7.38
N CYS A 219 14.67 -19.39 -7.75
CA CYS A 219 13.88 -20.58 -7.50
C CYS A 219 13.72 -20.86 -6.00
N ASP A 220 14.74 -20.59 -5.18
CA ASP A 220 14.67 -20.79 -3.74
C ASP A 220 13.83 -19.72 -3.03
N ASP A 221 13.89 -18.48 -3.45
CA ASP A 221 13.00 -17.42 -2.97
C ASP A 221 11.57 -17.69 -3.40
N MET A 222 11.36 -18.16 -4.63
CA MET A 222 10.05 -18.61 -5.11
C MET A 222 9.48 -19.72 -4.23
N LYS A 223 10.26 -20.75 -3.89
CA LYS A 223 9.83 -21.84 -3.00
C LYS A 223 9.46 -21.34 -1.59
N LYS A 224 10.19 -20.34 -1.07
CA LYS A 224 9.87 -19.72 0.24
C LYS A 224 8.60 -18.88 0.18
N TYR A 225 8.43 -18.13 -0.90
CA TYR A 225 7.31 -17.21 -1.10
C TYR A 225 6.00 -17.97 -1.35
N PHE A 226 6.08 -19.13 -2.04
CA PHE A 226 4.96 -19.95 -2.45
C PHE A 226 4.84 -21.26 -1.65
N ARG A 227 5.32 -21.30 -0.41
CA ARG A 227 5.07 -22.44 0.48
C ARG A 227 3.56 -22.63 0.66
N GLY A 228 3.03 -23.66 0.00
CA GLY A 228 1.60 -23.95 -0.05
C GLY A 228 0.99 -23.95 -1.46
N TRP A 229 1.65 -23.36 -2.42
CA TRP A 229 1.20 -23.39 -3.81
C TRP A 229 1.43 -24.78 -4.42
N LYS A 230 0.35 -25.43 -4.81
CA LYS A 230 0.45 -26.60 -5.68
C LYS A 230 0.73 -26.10 -7.09
N LEU A 231 1.96 -26.30 -7.58
CA LEU A 231 2.40 -26.04 -8.96
C LEU A 231 1.58 -26.81 -10.03
N GLY A 232 0.30 -26.97 -9.86
CA GLY A 232 -0.60 -27.74 -10.72
C GLY A 232 -1.30 -26.93 -11.82
N HIS A 233 -0.98 -25.66 -11.97
CA HIS A 233 -1.64 -24.76 -12.93
C HIS A 233 -0.68 -23.88 -13.75
N LEU A 234 0.61 -24.29 -13.87
CA LEU A 234 1.51 -23.72 -14.89
C LEU A 234 1.51 -24.59 -16.14
#